data_325ec200fac79b24ac2d8454a0e85817
#
_entry.id   325ec200fac79b24ac2d8454a0e85817
#
_cell.length_a   1.000
_cell.length_b   1.000
_cell.length_c   1.000
_cell.angle_alpha   90.00
_cell.angle_beta   90.00
_cell.angle_gamma   90.00
#
_symmetry.space_group_name_H-M   'P 1'
#
loop_
_entity.id
_entity.type
_entity.pdbx_description
1 polymer ?
#
loop_
_entity_poly.entity_id
_entity_poly.type
_entity_poly.pdbx_seq_one_letter_code
_entity_poly.pdbx_strand_id
1 'polypeptide(L)'
;MLFEKVLVCNRGEIARRVIRTCKRLGIATVAIHSEADADAPHVTDADEAVLVGPAPAKDSYLAIDAILAALKKTGATAVHPGYGFLSEKSAFAKAVAEAGAVFIGPRPETLDAFGDKMKARHVALSAGTSPVPGTDEPIAIDTAEGVAHAKAIAAKVGYPIVVKAVGGGGGIGMQVVNEEAGIERALKSCSDRGKASFADARVYLERYVAQPRHIEVQVFCDTHGQAFALGERECSVQRRHQKIIEESPSPASFFTGEAGERRKAELYAAALRVVKKVGYVGAGTCEFIADDQGNLFFLEVNARLQVEHPVTEMVTGLDLVELQLRVAAGEKLPDLANVARKGHAIEARIYAEDPSKGFIPKPGPIDELVWCGGAGEVQSRTLRVESGVKAGSKITPYYDPMIAKVVAWGETRDAAIAELDRALEGTTIAPATTNASFVRKVLASEEFRAGAYDTKFAEILAKRA
;
A
#
# COMPACT_ATOMS: atom_id res chain seq x y z
N MET A 1 -9.49 9.89 26.54
CA MET A 1 -8.60 11.01 26.13
C MET A 1 -7.65 10.46 25.09
N LEU A 2 -7.53 11.10 23.95
CA LEU A 2 -6.52 10.72 22.96
C LEU A 2 -5.11 10.99 23.51
N PHE A 3 -4.09 10.65 22.78
CA PHE A 3 -2.69 10.86 23.18
C PHE A 3 -2.37 12.34 23.35
N GLU A 4 -1.48 12.67 24.30
CA GLU A 4 -0.97 14.03 24.46
C GLU A 4 0.05 14.36 23.36
N LYS A 5 0.91 13.38 23.03
CA LYS A 5 1.99 13.53 22.04
C LYS A 5 2.22 12.24 21.28
N VAL A 6 2.33 12.34 19.95
CA VAL A 6 2.60 11.23 19.01
C VAL A 6 3.92 11.44 18.30
N LEU A 7 4.79 10.43 18.33
CA LEU A 7 5.98 10.35 17.50
C LEU A 7 5.59 9.77 16.14
N VAL A 8 5.79 10.53 15.07
CA VAL A 8 5.52 10.12 13.68
C VAL A 8 6.77 9.48 13.11
N CYS A 9 6.78 8.14 13.09
CA CYS A 9 7.92 7.32 12.69
C CYS A 9 7.94 7.07 11.19
N ASN A 10 7.93 8.15 10.42
CA ASN A 10 7.97 8.11 8.95
C ASN A 10 8.45 9.45 8.38
N ARG A 11 8.44 9.59 7.05
CA ARG A 11 8.88 10.78 6.30
C ARG A 11 7.92 11.13 5.17
N GLY A 12 8.19 12.26 4.53
CA GLY A 12 7.49 12.64 3.29
C GLY A 12 6.01 12.92 3.52
N GLU A 13 5.19 12.61 2.51
CA GLU A 13 3.76 12.97 2.52
C GLU A 13 2.99 12.27 3.63
N ILE A 14 3.32 11.00 3.95
CA ILE A 14 2.60 10.27 5.00
C ILE A 14 2.89 10.82 6.39
N ALA A 15 4.11 11.26 6.68
CA ALA A 15 4.40 11.92 7.94
C ALA A 15 3.59 13.22 8.07
N ARG A 16 3.53 14.05 7.03
CA ARG A 16 2.70 15.26 6.96
C ARG A 16 1.20 14.94 7.14
N ARG A 17 0.73 13.87 6.47
CA ARG A 17 -0.65 13.40 6.58
C ARG A 17 -1.04 13.07 8.03
N VAL A 18 -0.17 12.36 8.75
CA VAL A 18 -0.39 12.01 10.17
C VAL A 18 -0.32 13.26 11.03
N ILE A 19 0.70 14.09 10.87
CA ILE A 19 0.88 15.35 11.61
C ILE A 19 -0.37 16.25 11.48
N ARG A 20 -0.89 16.40 10.26
CA ARG A 20 -2.10 17.21 10.00
C ARG A 20 -3.30 16.73 10.81
N THR A 21 -3.55 15.42 10.86
CA THR A 21 -4.65 14.86 11.65
C THR A 21 -4.41 15.04 13.16
N CYS A 22 -3.19 14.78 13.64
CA CYS A 22 -2.83 15.00 15.04
C CYS A 22 -3.07 16.45 15.44
N LYS A 23 -2.60 17.43 14.66
CA LYS A 23 -2.82 18.86 14.91
C LYS A 23 -4.31 19.25 14.94
N ARG A 24 -5.11 18.72 14.00
CA ARG A 24 -6.57 18.93 13.99
C ARG A 24 -7.25 18.41 15.26
N LEU A 25 -6.70 17.35 15.85
CA LEU A 25 -7.19 16.73 17.09
C LEU A 25 -6.58 17.34 18.37
N GLY A 26 -5.69 18.34 18.25
CA GLY A 26 -5.01 18.96 19.39
C GLY A 26 -3.92 18.06 20.02
N ILE A 27 -3.39 17.11 19.27
CA ILE A 27 -2.34 16.19 19.69
C ILE A 27 -0.98 16.76 19.26
N ALA A 28 -0.05 16.93 20.19
CA ALA A 28 1.31 17.35 19.90
C ALA A 28 2.06 16.28 19.07
N THR A 29 2.95 16.74 18.18
CA THR A 29 3.61 15.88 17.21
C THR A 29 5.13 15.98 17.27
N VAL A 30 5.80 14.83 17.15
CA VAL A 30 7.25 14.74 16.97
C VAL A 30 7.52 14.09 15.62
N ALA A 31 8.21 14.78 14.72
CA ALA A 31 8.75 14.19 13.51
C ALA A 31 10.14 13.58 13.77
N ILE A 32 10.42 12.42 13.19
CA ILE A 32 11.80 11.96 13.05
C ILE A 32 12.32 12.32 11.66
N HIS A 33 13.62 12.54 11.55
CA HIS A 33 14.26 12.76 10.25
C HIS A 33 15.70 12.23 10.21
N SER A 34 16.16 11.89 9.01
CA SER A 34 17.56 11.67 8.73
C SER A 34 18.25 12.99 8.38
N GLU A 35 19.58 12.99 8.27
CA GLU A 35 20.34 14.15 7.76
C GLU A 35 19.85 14.62 6.38
N ALA A 36 19.46 13.69 5.50
CA ALA A 36 18.98 14.01 4.16
C ALA A 36 17.61 14.70 4.13
N ASP A 37 16.83 14.56 5.17
CA ASP A 37 15.49 15.14 5.31
C ASP A 37 15.41 16.31 6.29
N ALA A 38 16.56 16.88 6.72
CA ALA A 38 16.59 17.95 7.74
C ALA A 38 15.71 19.16 7.37
N ASP A 39 15.60 19.49 6.07
CA ASP A 39 14.80 20.59 5.54
C ASP A 39 13.45 20.14 4.95
N ALA A 40 13.08 18.85 5.11
CA ALA A 40 11.87 18.31 4.54
C ALA A 40 10.61 18.90 5.22
N PRO A 41 9.48 19.07 4.49
CA PRO A 41 8.28 19.72 5.03
C PRO A 41 7.75 19.11 6.31
N HIS A 42 7.78 17.78 6.48
CA HIS A 42 7.28 17.11 7.67
C HIS A 42 8.04 17.50 8.94
N VAL A 43 9.31 17.91 8.82
CA VAL A 43 10.14 18.36 9.95
C VAL A 43 9.64 19.70 10.47
N THR A 44 9.26 20.61 9.56
CA THR A 44 8.74 21.94 9.91
C THR A 44 7.24 21.91 10.25
N ASP A 45 6.52 20.90 9.77
CA ASP A 45 5.08 20.74 10.06
C ASP A 45 4.83 20.19 11.48
N ALA A 46 5.77 19.47 12.09
CA ALA A 46 5.64 18.95 13.44
C ALA A 46 5.93 20.02 14.52
N ASP A 47 5.49 19.78 15.75
CA ASP A 47 5.76 20.67 16.89
C ASP A 47 7.19 20.49 17.40
N GLU A 48 7.75 19.28 17.30
CA GLU A 48 9.13 18.93 17.60
C GLU A 48 9.71 18.06 16.47
N ALA A 49 11.03 18.09 16.28
CA ALA A 49 11.72 17.22 15.35
C ALA A 49 13.01 16.64 15.96
N VAL A 50 13.32 15.39 15.61
CA VAL A 50 14.49 14.67 16.13
C VAL A 50 15.25 14.02 15.00
N LEU A 51 16.55 14.36 14.87
CA LEU A 51 17.47 13.65 14.00
C LEU A 51 17.73 12.24 14.55
N VAL A 52 17.48 11.22 13.73
CA VAL A 52 17.63 9.80 14.12
C VAL A 52 18.80 9.10 13.41
N GLY A 53 19.54 9.79 12.55
CA GLY A 53 20.73 9.22 11.93
C GLY A 53 21.05 9.80 10.56
N PRO A 54 22.09 9.24 9.90
CA PRO A 54 22.52 9.68 8.56
C PRO A 54 21.49 9.34 7.48
N ALA A 55 21.78 9.73 6.24
CA ALA A 55 20.87 9.60 5.11
C ALA A 55 20.37 8.18 4.80
N PRO A 56 21.19 7.10 4.85
CA PRO A 56 20.69 5.75 4.55
C PRO A 56 19.58 5.29 5.52
N ALA A 57 18.49 4.75 4.98
CA ALA A 57 17.34 4.33 5.77
C ALA A 57 17.70 3.32 6.86
N LYS A 58 18.62 2.39 6.59
CA LYS A 58 19.08 1.37 7.57
C LYS A 58 19.69 1.97 8.84
N ASP A 59 20.28 3.15 8.72
CA ASP A 59 21.00 3.85 9.78
C ASP A 59 20.16 4.99 10.40
N SER A 60 18.90 5.17 9.97
CA SER A 60 17.97 6.21 10.40
C SER A 60 16.53 5.68 10.59
N TYR A 61 15.69 5.70 9.55
CA TYR A 61 14.27 5.28 9.63
C TYR A 61 14.04 3.79 9.94
N LEU A 62 15.07 2.94 9.80
CA LEU A 62 15.04 1.52 10.18
C LEU A 62 15.85 1.25 11.47
N ALA A 63 16.46 2.26 12.07
CA ALA A 63 17.25 2.14 13.31
C ALA A 63 16.34 2.21 14.54
N ILE A 64 15.82 1.05 14.99
CA ILE A 64 14.87 0.95 16.11
C ILE A 64 15.41 1.67 17.37
N ASP A 65 16.68 1.46 17.73
CA ASP A 65 17.27 2.05 18.93
C ASP A 65 17.29 3.59 18.87
N ALA A 66 17.59 4.18 17.70
CA ALA A 66 17.59 5.62 17.52
C ALA A 66 16.17 6.20 17.65
N ILE A 67 15.17 5.48 17.13
CA ILE A 67 13.76 5.88 17.22
C ILE A 67 13.26 5.78 18.67
N LEU A 68 13.61 4.73 19.40
CA LEU A 68 13.28 4.58 20.82
C LEU A 68 13.98 5.65 21.70
N ALA A 69 15.21 6.03 21.35
CA ALA A 69 15.89 7.16 21.99
C ALA A 69 15.15 8.48 21.76
N ALA A 70 14.66 8.72 20.52
CA ALA A 70 13.83 9.88 20.20
C ALA A 70 12.50 9.85 20.97
N LEU A 71 11.83 8.70 21.04
CA LEU A 71 10.62 8.49 21.83
C LEU A 71 10.81 8.88 23.29
N LYS A 72 11.86 8.35 23.92
CA LYS A 72 12.21 8.63 25.32
C LYS A 72 12.56 10.11 25.54
N LYS A 73 13.36 10.70 24.63
CA LYS A 73 13.79 12.10 24.69
C LYS A 73 12.62 13.08 24.67
N THR A 74 11.61 12.81 23.85
CA THR A 74 10.49 13.73 23.62
C THR A 74 9.29 13.47 24.54
N GLY A 75 9.27 12.32 25.24
CA GLY A 75 8.16 11.93 26.08
C GLY A 75 6.86 11.63 25.30
N ALA A 76 6.97 11.34 24.00
CA ALA A 76 5.79 10.91 23.25
C ALA A 76 5.26 9.58 23.79
N THR A 77 3.93 9.47 23.89
CA THR A 77 3.26 8.31 24.50
C THR A 77 2.71 7.33 23.48
N ALA A 78 2.76 7.69 22.20
CA ALA A 78 2.36 6.82 21.10
C ALA A 78 3.26 7.03 19.87
N VAL A 79 3.34 6.00 19.02
CA VAL A 79 4.13 5.99 17.80
C VAL A 79 3.23 5.65 16.61
N HIS A 80 3.15 6.55 15.63
CA HIS A 80 2.47 6.27 14.37
C HIS A 80 3.49 5.88 13.30
N PRO A 81 3.51 4.64 12.79
CA PRO A 81 4.53 4.16 11.86
C PRO A 81 4.30 4.60 10.41
N GLY A 82 3.13 5.15 10.06
CA GLY A 82 2.73 5.39 8.68
C GLY A 82 2.61 4.10 7.88
N TYR A 83 3.28 4.05 6.72
CA TYR A 83 3.46 2.87 5.89
C TYR A 83 4.92 2.73 5.41
N GLY A 84 5.32 1.53 4.98
CA GLY A 84 6.73 1.25 4.67
C GLY A 84 7.61 1.21 5.91
N PHE A 85 8.92 1.21 5.74
CA PHE A 85 9.93 1.15 6.82
C PHE A 85 9.59 0.09 7.89
N LEU A 86 9.28 0.54 9.11
CA LEU A 86 9.02 -0.31 10.26
C LEU A 86 7.53 -0.61 10.52
N SER A 87 6.62 -0.12 9.67
CA SER A 87 5.17 -0.20 9.91
C SER A 87 4.62 -1.62 10.03
N GLU A 88 5.26 -2.60 9.39
CA GLU A 88 4.87 -4.03 9.45
C GLU A 88 5.90 -4.90 10.17
N LYS A 89 6.79 -4.29 10.98
CA LYS A 89 7.80 -5.02 11.74
C LYS A 89 7.34 -5.29 13.17
N SER A 90 7.00 -6.54 13.46
CA SER A 90 6.55 -6.97 14.80
C SER A 90 7.58 -6.65 15.88
N ALA A 91 8.88 -6.79 15.59
CA ALA A 91 9.95 -6.43 16.49
C ALA A 91 9.91 -4.95 16.92
N PHE A 92 9.57 -4.04 15.98
CA PHE A 92 9.41 -2.63 16.30
C PHE A 92 8.18 -2.36 17.17
N ALA A 93 7.04 -2.97 16.82
CA ALA A 93 5.82 -2.83 17.64
C ALA A 93 6.02 -3.35 19.07
N LYS A 94 6.75 -4.47 19.25
CA LYS A 94 7.15 -5.00 20.58
C LYS A 94 8.04 -4.01 21.32
N ALA A 95 9.08 -3.50 20.67
CA ALA A 95 10.03 -2.56 21.29
C ALA A 95 9.37 -1.25 21.71
N VAL A 96 8.39 -0.74 20.96
CA VAL A 96 7.58 0.43 21.33
C VAL A 96 6.75 0.15 22.59
N ALA A 97 6.09 -1.02 22.65
CA ALA A 97 5.31 -1.42 23.82
C ALA A 97 6.20 -1.63 25.07
N GLU A 98 7.35 -2.24 24.92
CA GLU A 98 8.35 -2.42 26.00
C GLU A 98 8.91 -1.07 26.50
N ALA A 99 8.97 -0.06 25.64
CA ALA A 99 9.33 1.31 26.01
C ALA A 99 8.18 2.07 26.73
N GLY A 100 7.02 1.43 26.92
CA GLY A 100 5.86 2.02 27.61
C GLY A 100 4.99 2.92 26.73
N ALA A 101 5.15 2.87 25.40
CA ALA A 101 4.36 3.65 24.46
C ALA A 101 3.39 2.77 23.65
N VAL A 102 2.36 3.39 23.06
CA VAL A 102 1.38 2.71 22.23
C VAL A 102 1.84 2.71 20.77
N PHE A 103 1.95 1.53 20.16
CA PHE A 103 2.12 1.41 18.71
C PHE A 103 0.75 1.58 18.02
N ILE A 104 0.61 2.60 17.18
CA ILE A 104 -0.64 2.88 16.45
C ILE A 104 -0.69 1.98 15.22
N GLY A 105 -1.21 0.78 15.41
CA GLY A 105 -1.26 -0.26 14.39
C GLY A 105 -1.71 -1.60 14.97
N PRO A 106 -1.61 -2.68 14.19
CA PRO A 106 -1.93 -4.03 14.63
C PRO A 106 -0.99 -4.54 15.73
N ARG A 107 -1.45 -5.56 16.44
CA ARG A 107 -0.64 -6.25 17.45
C ARG A 107 0.56 -6.97 16.81
N PRO A 108 1.68 -7.14 17.54
CA PRO A 108 2.85 -7.85 17.03
C PRO A 108 2.56 -9.23 16.45
N GLU A 109 1.66 -10.00 17.09
CA GLU A 109 1.29 -11.35 16.64
C GLU A 109 0.54 -11.31 15.31
N THR A 110 -0.25 -10.26 15.08
CA THR A 110 -0.95 -10.02 13.81
C THR A 110 0.03 -9.64 12.70
N LEU A 111 1.03 -8.79 13.02
CA LEU A 111 2.12 -8.45 12.09
C LEU A 111 2.93 -9.70 11.71
N ASP A 112 3.23 -10.59 12.67
CA ASP A 112 3.91 -11.86 12.41
C ASP A 112 3.07 -12.82 11.56
N ALA A 113 1.73 -12.83 11.76
CA ALA A 113 0.83 -13.69 10.99
C ALA A 113 0.71 -13.28 9.52
N PHE A 114 0.70 -11.99 9.24
CA PHE A 114 0.56 -11.47 7.87
C PHE A 114 1.90 -11.12 7.19
N GLY A 115 2.97 -11.01 7.94
CA GLY A 115 4.32 -10.78 7.40
C GLY A 115 4.93 -11.98 6.67
N ASP A 116 4.35 -13.18 6.81
CA ASP A 116 4.74 -14.41 6.12
C ASP A 116 3.60 -14.85 5.18
N LYS A 117 3.87 -14.95 3.88
CA LYS A 117 2.85 -15.27 2.86
C LYS A 117 2.18 -16.63 3.08
N MET A 118 2.91 -17.63 3.59
CA MET A 118 2.34 -18.95 3.86
C MET A 118 1.42 -18.91 5.08
N LYS A 119 1.82 -18.20 6.14
CA LYS A 119 0.94 -17.97 7.30
C LYS A 119 -0.32 -17.21 6.91
N ALA A 120 -0.20 -16.13 6.13
CA ALA A 120 -1.34 -15.36 5.63
C ALA A 120 -2.29 -16.25 4.80
N ARG A 121 -1.75 -17.12 3.95
CA ARG A 121 -2.51 -18.09 3.17
C ARG A 121 -3.26 -19.08 4.07
N HIS A 122 -2.62 -19.62 5.11
CA HIS A 122 -3.27 -20.51 6.09
C HIS A 122 -4.37 -19.80 6.88
N VAL A 123 -4.15 -18.54 7.28
CA VAL A 123 -5.20 -17.74 7.92
C VAL A 123 -6.40 -17.61 6.98
N ALA A 124 -6.19 -17.26 5.71
CA ALA A 124 -7.27 -17.12 4.73
C ALA A 124 -8.04 -18.42 4.52
N LEU A 125 -7.35 -19.55 4.30
CA LEU A 125 -7.97 -20.87 4.16
C LEU A 125 -8.79 -21.24 5.40
N SER A 126 -8.22 -21.06 6.60
CA SER A 126 -8.91 -21.36 7.86
C SER A 126 -10.10 -20.44 8.14
N ALA A 127 -10.14 -19.28 7.48
CA ALA A 127 -11.25 -18.32 7.52
C ALA A 127 -12.29 -18.58 6.41
N GLY A 128 -12.13 -19.63 5.60
CA GLY A 128 -13.02 -19.92 4.47
C GLY A 128 -12.90 -18.91 3.33
N THR A 129 -11.72 -18.32 3.15
CA THR A 129 -11.40 -17.40 2.05
C THR A 129 -10.35 -18.06 1.16
N SER A 130 -10.66 -18.23 -0.12
CA SER A 130 -9.81 -18.96 -1.06
C SER A 130 -8.64 -18.11 -1.56
N PRO A 131 -7.38 -18.49 -1.32
CA PRO A 131 -6.25 -17.92 -2.03
C PRO A 131 -6.16 -18.47 -3.45
N VAL A 132 -5.26 -17.91 -4.27
CA VAL A 132 -4.97 -18.47 -5.60
C VAL A 132 -4.61 -19.95 -5.47
N PRO A 133 -5.23 -20.86 -6.25
CA PRO A 133 -4.91 -22.30 -6.17
C PRO A 133 -3.42 -22.59 -6.37
N GLY A 134 -2.82 -23.37 -5.46
CA GLY A 134 -1.39 -23.67 -5.48
C GLY A 134 -0.98 -24.57 -4.32
N THR A 135 0.28 -24.47 -3.89
CA THR A 135 0.76 -25.18 -2.70
C THR A 135 0.35 -24.45 -1.42
N ASP A 136 0.00 -25.21 -0.40
CA ASP A 136 -0.36 -24.66 0.92
C ASP A 136 0.84 -24.62 1.88
N GLU A 137 1.94 -25.34 1.53
CA GLU A 137 3.20 -25.34 2.25
C GLU A 137 4.36 -24.97 1.32
N PRO A 138 5.48 -24.47 1.87
CA PRO A 138 6.70 -24.26 1.09
C PRO A 138 7.18 -25.58 0.48
N ILE A 139 7.71 -25.50 -0.73
CA ILE A 139 8.22 -26.64 -1.47
C ILE A 139 9.62 -27.00 -0.98
N ALA A 140 9.87 -28.27 -0.64
CA ALA A 140 11.20 -28.80 -0.29
C ALA A 140 12.02 -29.01 -1.56
N ILE A 141 12.66 -27.96 -2.07
CA ILE A 141 13.37 -27.96 -3.38
C ILE A 141 14.63 -28.84 -3.41
N ASP A 142 15.18 -29.18 -2.24
CA ASP A 142 16.41 -29.96 -2.10
C ASP A 142 16.13 -31.48 -2.09
N THR A 143 14.87 -31.91 -2.24
CA THR A 143 14.46 -33.32 -2.26
C THR A 143 13.72 -33.67 -3.55
N ALA A 144 13.92 -34.91 -4.04
CA ALA A 144 13.21 -35.40 -5.21
C ALA A 144 11.68 -35.46 -4.96
N GLU A 145 11.27 -35.80 -3.75
CA GLU A 145 9.86 -35.84 -3.34
C GLU A 145 9.22 -34.44 -3.36
N GLY A 146 9.91 -33.40 -2.90
CA GLY A 146 9.42 -32.04 -2.91
C GLY A 146 9.25 -31.50 -4.35
N VAL A 147 10.19 -31.79 -5.24
CA VAL A 147 10.09 -31.45 -6.66
C VAL A 147 8.94 -32.24 -7.34
N ALA A 148 8.79 -33.50 -7.05
CA ALA A 148 7.69 -34.32 -7.57
C ALA A 148 6.34 -33.82 -7.07
N HIS A 149 6.25 -33.43 -5.79
CA HIS A 149 5.05 -32.81 -5.23
C HIS A 149 4.70 -31.50 -5.95
N ALA A 150 5.69 -30.62 -6.19
CA ALA A 150 5.49 -29.39 -6.95
C ALA A 150 4.94 -29.65 -8.36
N LYS A 151 5.48 -30.64 -9.08
CA LYS A 151 5.00 -31.07 -10.41
C LYS A 151 3.55 -31.58 -10.34
N ALA A 152 3.21 -32.38 -9.35
CA ALA A 152 1.87 -32.89 -9.15
C ALA A 152 0.83 -31.78 -8.87
N ILE A 153 1.18 -30.81 -8.03
CA ILE A 153 0.32 -29.63 -7.77
C ILE A 153 0.19 -28.79 -9.04
N ALA A 154 1.29 -28.52 -9.76
CA ALA A 154 1.27 -27.77 -11.02
C ALA A 154 0.35 -28.42 -12.07
N ALA A 155 0.40 -29.74 -12.21
CA ALA A 155 -0.49 -30.49 -13.10
C ALA A 155 -1.97 -30.35 -12.66
N LYS A 156 -2.24 -30.34 -11.34
CA LYS A 156 -3.60 -30.22 -10.79
C LYS A 156 -4.18 -28.82 -11.00
N VAL A 157 -3.40 -27.75 -10.77
CA VAL A 157 -3.87 -26.36 -10.88
C VAL A 157 -3.87 -25.85 -12.32
N GLY A 158 -3.14 -26.53 -13.21
CA GLY A 158 -3.03 -26.22 -14.63
C GLY A 158 -1.97 -25.14 -14.93
N TYR A 159 -1.31 -25.30 -16.10
CA TYR A 159 -0.36 -24.31 -16.60
C TYR A 159 -1.05 -23.16 -17.33
N PRO A 160 -0.44 -21.96 -17.36
CA PRO A 160 0.80 -21.60 -16.69
C PRO A 160 0.65 -21.47 -15.17
N ILE A 161 1.75 -21.72 -14.44
CA ILE A 161 1.88 -21.48 -13.02
C ILE A 161 2.89 -20.37 -12.75
N VAL A 162 2.91 -19.86 -11.53
CA VAL A 162 3.96 -18.95 -11.06
C VAL A 162 4.62 -19.53 -9.80
N VAL A 163 5.94 -19.59 -9.81
CA VAL A 163 6.76 -19.91 -8.64
C VAL A 163 7.12 -18.60 -7.95
N LYS A 164 7.00 -18.54 -6.62
CA LYS A 164 7.23 -17.33 -5.83
C LYS A 164 8.09 -17.63 -4.60
N ALA A 165 8.96 -16.70 -4.23
CA ALA A 165 9.63 -16.71 -2.93
C ALA A 165 8.65 -16.34 -1.81
N VAL A 166 8.68 -17.05 -0.68
CA VAL A 166 7.77 -16.80 0.47
C VAL A 166 7.99 -15.41 1.06
N GLY A 167 9.25 -15.01 1.28
CA GLY A 167 9.60 -13.66 1.75
C GLY A 167 9.48 -12.57 0.69
N GLY A 168 9.12 -12.93 -0.57
CA GLY A 168 9.12 -12.02 -1.71
C GLY A 168 8.02 -10.96 -1.68
N GLY A 169 8.34 -9.77 -2.22
CA GLY A 169 7.41 -8.66 -2.41
C GLY A 169 7.76 -7.87 -3.67
N GLY A 170 6.83 -7.06 -4.20
CA GLY A 170 7.07 -6.23 -5.38
C GLY A 170 7.50 -6.99 -6.64
N GLY A 171 7.14 -8.27 -6.78
CA GLY A 171 7.51 -9.11 -7.92
C GLY A 171 8.92 -9.71 -7.87
N ILE A 172 9.73 -9.42 -6.86
CA ILE A 172 11.06 -10.02 -6.69
C ILE A 172 10.91 -11.47 -6.26
N GLY A 173 11.67 -12.38 -6.92
CA GLY A 173 11.60 -13.83 -6.63
C GLY A 173 10.37 -14.51 -7.21
N MET A 174 9.83 -14.01 -8.33
CA MET A 174 8.72 -14.62 -9.07
C MET A 174 9.19 -15.09 -10.45
N GLN A 175 8.66 -16.23 -10.92
CA GLN A 175 8.89 -16.74 -12.27
C GLN A 175 7.68 -17.51 -12.79
N VAL A 176 7.20 -17.12 -13.98
CA VAL A 176 6.14 -17.84 -14.69
C VAL A 176 6.72 -19.08 -15.36
N VAL A 177 5.99 -20.19 -15.27
CA VAL A 177 6.35 -21.49 -15.85
C VAL A 177 5.19 -21.98 -16.70
N ASN A 178 5.44 -22.16 -17.99
CA ASN A 178 4.41 -22.53 -18.96
C ASN A 178 4.20 -24.04 -19.10
N GLU A 179 5.17 -24.84 -18.67
CA GLU A 179 5.18 -26.31 -18.80
C GLU A 179 6.05 -26.97 -17.72
N GLU A 180 5.85 -28.27 -17.49
CA GLU A 180 6.51 -29.02 -16.42
C GLU A 180 8.05 -28.95 -16.46
N ALA A 181 8.64 -28.97 -17.67
CA ALA A 181 10.09 -28.95 -17.84
C ALA A 181 10.76 -27.71 -17.23
N GLY A 182 10.02 -26.60 -17.04
CA GLY A 182 10.52 -25.37 -16.45
C GLY A 182 10.51 -25.31 -14.92
N ILE A 183 9.83 -26.24 -14.23
CA ILE A 183 9.56 -26.15 -12.78
C ILE A 183 10.84 -26.14 -11.95
N GLU A 184 11.72 -27.11 -12.12
CA GLU A 184 12.92 -27.24 -11.29
C GLU A 184 13.84 -26.04 -11.39
N ARG A 185 14.03 -25.52 -12.61
CA ARG A 185 14.80 -24.29 -12.83
C ARG A 185 14.15 -23.08 -12.15
N ALA A 186 12.82 -22.97 -12.22
CA ALA A 186 12.11 -21.87 -11.61
C ALA A 186 12.16 -21.93 -10.08
N LEU A 187 11.98 -23.10 -9.48
CA LEU A 187 12.09 -23.32 -8.03
C LEU A 187 13.46 -22.86 -7.52
N LYS A 188 14.54 -23.33 -8.15
CA LYS A 188 15.90 -22.94 -7.77
C LYS A 188 16.15 -21.45 -7.94
N SER A 189 15.79 -20.88 -9.09
CA SER A 189 15.98 -19.45 -9.38
C SER A 189 15.22 -18.55 -8.41
N CYS A 190 13.97 -18.89 -8.06
CA CYS A 190 13.18 -18.13 -7.11
C CYS A 190 13.71 -18.26 -5.68
N SER A 191 14.18 -19.44 -5.28
CA SER A 191 14.82 -19.69 -3.98
C SER A 191 16.10 -18.85 -3.82
N ASP A 192 17.00 -18.89 -4.82
CA ASP A 192 18.24 -18.11 -4.79
C ASP A 192 17.98 -16.60 -4.67
N ARG A 193 17.00 -16.10 -5.43
CA ARG A 193 16.58 -14.68 -5.34
C ARG A 193 15.95 -14.35 -4.00
N GLY A 194 15.10 -15.23 -3.47
CA GLY A 194 14.48 -15.07 -2.15
C GLY A 194 15.53 -14.99 -1.06
N LYS A 195 16.51 -15.89 -1.07
CA LYS A 195 17.63 -15.89 -0.13
C LYS A 195 18.47 -14.62 -0.23
N ALA A 196 18.78 -14.15 -1.43
CA ALA A 196 19.60 -12.97 -1.64
C ALA A 196 18.89 -11.67 -1.22
N SER A 197 17.59 -11.54 -1.49
CA SER A 197 16.85 -10.30 -1.29
C SER A 197 16.15 -10.21 0.08
N PHE A 198 15.76 -11.35 0.66
CA PHE A 198 14.91 -11.42 1.85
C PHE A 198 15.46 -12.33 2.96
N ALA A 199 16.64 -12.93 2.77
CA ALA A 199 17.22 -13.95 3.63
C ALA A 199 16.28 -15.18 3.85
N ASP A 200 15.37 -15.45 2.91
CA ASP A 200 14.40 -16.54 2.94
C ASP A 200 14.44 -17.32 1.62
N ALA A 201 14.90 -18.58 1.67
CA ALA A 201 15.02 -19.44 0.49
C ALA A 201 13.73 -20.23 0.19
N ARG A 202 12.70 -20.14 1.04
CA ARG A 202 11.44 -20.87 0.86
C ARG A 202 10.70 -20.38 -0.38
N VAL A 203 10.14 -21.33 -1.13
CA VAL A 203 9.35 -21.05 -2.34
C VAL A 203 8.04 -21.83 -2.32
N TYR A 204 7.06 -21.31 -3.02
CA TYR A 204 5.77 -21.95 -3.26
C TYR A 204 5.34 -21.72 -4.72
N LEU A 205 4.32 -22.42 -5.19
CA LEU A 205 3.74 -22.18 -6.51
C LEU A 205 2.24 -21.98 -6.43
N GLU A 206 1.71 -21.25 -7.40
CA GLU A 206 0.29 -21.05 -7.59
C GLU A 206 -0.08 -20.91 -9.07
N ARG A 207 -1.36 -21.05 -9.39
CA ARG A 207 -1.89 -20.81 -10.73
C ARG A 207 -1.55 -19.39 -11.19
N TYR A 208 -1.12 -19.27 -12.42
CA TYR A 208 -0.93 -17.95 -13.03
C TYR A 208 -2.26 -17.39 -13.49
N VAL A 209 -2.60 -16.18 -13.05
CA VAL A 209 -3.78 -15.43 -13.52
C VAL A 209 -3.33 -14.56 -14.69
N ALA A 210 -3.88 -14.81 -15.89
CA ALA A 210 -3.34 -14.26 -17.14
C ALA A 210 -3.60 -12.76 -17.32
N GLN A 211 -4.79 -12.30 -16.99
CA GLN A 211 -5.24 -10.89 -17.07
C GLN A 211 -5.78 -10.46 -15.71
N PRO A 212 -4.89 -10.33 -14.70
CA PRO A 212 -5.34 -10.13 -13.35
C PRO A 212 -5.75 -8.67 -13.11
N ARG A 213 -6.82 -8.51 -12.33
CA ARG A 213 -7.11 -7.23 -11.68
C ARG A 213 -6.70 -7.30 -10.22
N HIS A 214 -6.09 -6.23 -9.75
CA HIS A 214 -5.71 -6.08 -8.35
C HIS A 214 -6.80 -5.29 -7.63
N ILE A 215 -7.60 -6.00 -6.87
CA ILE A 215 -8.71 -5.46 -6.07
C ILE A 215 -8.32 -5.60 -4.60
N GLU A 216 -8.60 -4.57 -3.83
CA GLU A 216 -8.33 -4.63 -2.39
C GLU A 216 -9.49 -4.09 -1.57
N VAL A 217 -9.61 -4.53 -0.33
CA VAL A 217 -10.66 -4.10 0.59
C VAL A 217 -10.04 -3.38 1.78
N GLN A 218 -10.43 -2.12 1.98
CA GLN A 218 -10.10 -1.41 3.20
C GLN A 218 -10.88 -2.00 4.37
N VAL A 219 -10.18 -2.54 5.35
CA VAL A 219 -10.79 -3.00 6.60
C VAL A 219 -10.37 -2.09 7.76
N PHE A 220 -11.26 -2.01 8.75
CA PHE A 220 -10.98 -1.30 10.00
C PHE A 220 -11.56 -2.06 11.17
N CYS A 221 -10.74 -2.31 12.21
CA CYS A 221 -11.13 -3.12 13.37
C CYS A 221 -10.75 -2.41 14.68
N ASP A 222 -11.54 -2.63 15.73
CA ASP A 222 -11.22 -2.11 17.07
C ASP A 222 -10.85 -3.23 18.05
N THR A 223 -10.51 -2.85 19.27
CA THR A 223 -10.21 -3.77 20.37
C THR A 223 -11.45 -4.36 21.01
N HIS A 224 -12.65 -3.92 20.61
CA HIS A 224 -13.97 -4.33 21.16
C HIS A 224 -14.64 -5.38 20.29
N GLY A 225 -13.95 -5.90 19.26
CA GLY A 225 -14.45 -6.95 18.37
C GLY A 225 -15.24 -6.45 17.16
N GLN A 226 -15.35 -5.12 16.96
CA GLN A 226 -15.93 -4.58 15.75
C GLN A 226 -14.95 -4.67 14.58
N ALA A 227 -15.45 -5.01 13.40
CA ALA A 227 -14.68 -5.05 12.15
C ALA A 227 -15.58 -4.64 10.99
N PHE A 228 -15.12 -3.68 10.19
CA PHE A 228 -15.84 -3.10 9.07
C PHE A 228 -15.03 -3.15 7.79
N ALA A 229 -15.70 -3.37 6.66
CA ALA A 229 -15.16 -3.18 5.32
C ALA A 229 -15.65 -1.83 4.78
N LEU A 230 -14.72 -0.94 4.45
CA LEU A 230 -15.01 0.43 4.04
C LEU A 230 -15.07 0.61 2.51
N GLY A 231 -15.10 -0.50 1.79
CA GLY A 231 -15.17 -0.52 0.33
C GLY A 231 -13.92 -1.08 -0.31
N GLU A 232 -14.04 -1.33 -1.61
CA GLU A 232 -12.95 -1.80 -2.45
C GLU A 232 -12.21 -0.64 -3.11
N ARG A 233 -10.94 -0.91 -3.44
CA ARG A 233 -10.10 -0.10 -4.32
C ARG A 233 -9.62 -0.94 -5.50
N GLU A 234 -9.51 -0.31 -6.63
CA GLU A 234 -8.91 -0.87 -7.85
C GLU A 234 -7.47 -0.37 -7.96
N CYS A 235 -6.51 -1.28 -8.01
CA CYS A 235 -5.08 -0.97 -8.01
C CYS A 235 -4.34 -1.60 -9.18
N SER A 236 -5.04 -1.91 -10.28
CA SER A 236 -4.46 -2.60 -11.45
C SER A 236 -3.54 -1.73 -12.29
N VAL A 237 -3.66 -0.39 -12.23
CA VAL A 237 -2.75 0.49 -12.97
C VAL A 237 -1.41 0.54 -12.26
N GLN A 238 -0.52 -0.39 -12.63
CA GLN A 238 0.77 -0.56 -12.00
C GLN A 238 1.87 -0.87 -13.03
N ARG A 239 3.11 -0.63 -12.67
CA ARG A 239 4.29 -0.94 -13.45
C ARG A 239 5.27 -1.72 -12.58
N ARG A 240 5.67 -2.91 -13.02
CA ARG A 240 6.55 -3.80 -12.25
C ARG A 240 6.06 -3.99 -10.81
N HIS A 241 4.75 -4.19 -10.65
CA HIS A 241 4.05 -4.31 -9.36
C HIS A 241 4.04 -3.04 -8.48
N GLN A 242 4.51 -1.89 -8.99
CA GLN A 242 4.38 -0.60 -8.33
C GLN A 242 3.11 0.08 -8.83
N LYS A 243 2.17 0.35 -7.93
CA LYS A 243 0.92 1.04 -8.22
C LYS A 243 1.22 2.48 -8.68
N ILE A 244 0.47 2.97 -9.66
CA ILE A 244 0.61 4.32 -10.25
C ILE A 244 -0.69 5.11 -10.11
N ILE A 245 -1.82 4.44 -10.37
CA ILE A 245 -3.17 5.00 -10.21
C ILE A 245 -4.01 3.99 -9.45
N GLU A 246 -4.75 4.51 -8.48
CA GLU A 246 -5.73 3.76 -7.70
C GLU A 246 -7.07 4.48 -7.73
N GLU A 247 -8.16 3.72 -7.70
CA GLU A 247 -9.50 4.32 -7.70
C GLU A 247 -10.49 3.56 -6.80
N SER A 248 -11.50 4.26 -6.34
CA SER A 248 -12.62 3.70 -5.59
C SER A 248 -13.93 4.41 -5.97
N PRO A 249 -15.00 3.63 -6.25
CA PRO A 249 -15.07 2.17 -6.36
C PRO A 249 -14.36 1.62 -7.60
N SER A 250 -14.17 0.30 -7.67
CA SER A 250 -13.58 -0.35 -8.85
C SER A 250 -14.52 -0.24 -10.07
N PRO A 251 -14.01 0.15 -11.26
CA PRO A 251 -14.79 0.21 -12.49
C PRO A 251 -14.92 -1.15 -13.20
N ALA A 252 -14.44 -2.24 -12.58
CA ALA A 252 -14.49 -3.57 -13.19
C ALA A 252 -15.91 -3.98 -13.55
N SER A 253 -16.11 -4.46 -14.77
CA SER A 253 -17.44 -4.83 -15.30
C SER A 253 -18.14 -5.89 -14.46
N PHE A 254 -17.40 -6.80 -13.83
CA PHE A 254 -17.96 -7.83 -12.97
C PHE A 254 -18.49 -7.29 -11.61
N PHE A 255 -18.28 -6.00 -11.31
CA PHE A 255 -18.85 -5.31 -10.15
C PHE A 255 -20.06 -4.44 -10.51
N THR A 256 -20.61 -4.56 -11.71
CA THR A 256 -21.77 -3.79 -12.15
C THR A 256 -23.09 -4.57 -11.96
N GLY A 257 -24.16 -3.81 -11.76
CA GLY A 257 -25.51 -4.37 -11.59
C GLY A 257 -25.67 -5.19 -10.31
N GLU A 258 -26.80 -5.87 -10.18
CA GLU A 258 -27.17 -6.62 -8.98
C GLU A 258 -26.19 -7.79 -8.69
N ALA A 259 -25.73 -8.47 -9.73
CA ALA A 259 -24.73 -9.54 -9.58
C ALA A 259 -23.40 -8.98 -9.08
N GLY A 260 -23.00 -7.78 -9.52
CA GLY A 260 -21.82 -7.09 -9.07
C GLY A 260 -21.92 -6.67 -7.61
N GLU A 261 -23.04 -6.17 -7.15
CA GLU A 261 -23.25 -5.83 -5.74
C GLU A 261 -23.19 -7.07 -4.83
N ARG A 262 -23.74 -8.21 -5.26
CA ARG A 262 -23.57 -9.48 -4.54
C ARG A 262 -22.09 -9.89 -4.45
N ARG A 263 -21.34 -9.76 -5.54
CA ARG A 263 -19.91 -10.08 -5.57
C ARG A 263 -19.08 -9.17 -4.66
N LYS A 264 -19.40 -7.87 -4.60
CA LYS A 264 -18.78 -6.94 -3.63
C LYS A 264 -19.10 -7.34 -2.20
N ALA A 265 -20.34 -7.70 -1.90
CA ALA A 265 -20.72 -8.15 -0.56
C ALA A 265 -19.96 -9.42 -0.15
N GLU A 266 -19.78 -10.38 -1.05
CA GLU A 266 -18.98 -11.59 -0.83
C GLU A 266 -17.49 -11.25 -0.60
N LEU A 267 -16.93 -10.34 -1.39
CA LEU A 267 -15.57 -9.85 -1.25
C LEU A 267 -15.34 -9.20 0.13
N TYR A 268 -16.26 -8.34 0.57
CA TYR A 268 -16.16 -7.69 1.89
C TYR A 268 -16.31 -8.71 3.02
N ALA A 269 -17.23 -9.64 2.88
CA ALA A 269 -17.40 -10.73 3.85
C ALA A 269 -16.13 -11.60 3.93
N ALA A 270 -15.50 -11.90 2.81
CA ALA A 270 -14.23 -12.64 2.77
C ALA A 270 -13.10 -11.90 3.49
N ALA A 271 -12.94 -10.62 3.22
CA ALA A 271 -11.94 -9.78 3.91
C ALA A 271 -12.20 -9.75 5.44
N LEU A 272 -13.45 -9.55 5.84
CA LEU A 272 -13.82 -9.52 7.27
C LEU A 272 -13.60 -10.88 7.97
N ARG A 273 -13.82 -12.01 7.29
CA ARG A 273 -13.52 -13.33 7.87
C ARG A 273 -12.03 -13.48 8.16
N VAL A 274 -11.16 -13.04 7.24
CA VAL A 274 -9.70 -13.13 7.41
C VAL A 274 -9.24 -12.32 8.60
N VAL A 275 -9.64 -11.04 8.71
CA VAL A 275 -9.16 -10.15 9.78
C VAL A 275 -9.75 -10.52 11.14
N LYS A 276 -11.01 -10.97 11.20
CA LYS A 276 -11.63 -11.47 12.44
C LYS A 276 -10.95 -12.73 12.97
N LYS A 277 -10.46 -13.60 12.08
CA LYS A 277 -9.80 -14.86 12.45
C LYS A 277 -8.57 -14.63 13.35
N VAL A 278 -7.86 -13.51 13.17
CA VAL A 278 -6.64 -13.17 13.94
C VAL A 278 -6.88 -12.07 14.99
N GLY A 279 -8.12 -11.64 15.19
CA GLY A 279 -8.42 -10.53 16.10
C GLY A 279 -7.69 -9.24 15.71
N TYR A 280 -7.75 -8.89 14.42
CA TYR A 280 -7.11 -7.70 13.86
C TYR A 280 -7.55 -6.43 14.57
N VAL A 281 -6.63 -5.45 14.71
CA VAL A 281 -6.89 -4.13 15.28
C VAL A 281 -6.26 -3.05 14.40
N GLY A 282 -6.97 -1.96 14.18
CA GLY A 282 -6.53 -0.81 13.38
C GLY A 282 -6.95 -0.89 11.91
N ALA A 283 -6.29 -0.08 11.10
CA ALA A 283 -6.44 -0.07 9.65
C ALA A 283 -5.69 -1.24 9.01
N GLY A 284 -6.31 -1.92 8.08
CA GLY A 284 -5.69 -2.97 7.28
C GLY A 284 -6.30 -3.04 5.89
N THR A 285 -5.60 -3.69 4.98
CA THR A 285 -6.07 -3.90 3.62
C THR A 285 -5.92 -5.36 3.24
N CYS A 286 -7.04 -5.99 2.87
CA CYS A 286 -7.02 -7.33 2.28
C CYS A 286 -6.92 -7.20 0.76
N GLU A 287 -5.84 -7.70 0.18
CA GLU A 287 -5.60 -7.69 -1.26
C GLU A 287 -6.10 -8.98 -1.90
N PHE A 288 -6.73 -8.81 -3.06
CA PHE A 288 -7.26 -9.90 -3.88
C PHE A 288 -6.81 -9.74 -5.32
N ILE A 289 -6.69 -10.86 -6.00
CA ILE A 289 -6.53 -10.88 -7.44
C ILE A 289 -7.80 -11.42 -8.08
N ALA A 290 -8.33 -10.71 -9.07
CA ALA A 290 -9.47 -11.16 -9.84
C ALA A 290 -9.02 -11.68 -11.20
N ASP A 291 -9.60 -12.79 -11.69
CA ASP A 291 -9.43 -13.22 -13.07
C ASP A 291 -10.44 -12.50 -13.99
N ASP A 292 -10.36 -12.77 -15.29
CA ASP A 292 -11.22 -12.19 -16.32
C ASP A 292 -12.72 -12.54 -16.16
N GLN A 293 -13.03 -13.61 -15.42
CA GLN A 293 -14.40 -14.00 -15.07
C GLN A 293 -14.90 -13.34 -13.78
N GLY A 294 -14.02 -12.59 -13.10
CA GLY A 294 -14.30 -11.95 -11.82
C GLY A 294 -14.30 -12.90 -10.63
N ASN A 295 -13.62 -14.06 -10.74
CA ASN A 295 -13.32 -14.86 -9.56
C ASN A 295 -12.24 -14.16 -8.75
N LEU A 296 -12.49 -13.98 -7.45
CA LEU A 296 -11.63 -13.24 -6.52
C LEU A 296 -10.85 -14.22 -5.65
N PHE A 297 -9.54 -14.10 -5.65
CA PHE A 297 -8.63 -14.92 -4.86
C PHE A 297 -7.84 -14.05 -3.89
N PHE A 298 -7.82 -14.45 -2.63
CA PHE A 298 -7.00 -13.79 -1.62
C PHE A 298 -5.52 -13.82 -1.99
N LEU A 299 -4.85 -12.67 -1.85
CA LEU A 299 -3.43 -12.49 -2.13
C LEU A 299 -2.63 -12.32 -0.84
N GLU A 300 -2.91 -11.26 -0.08
CA GLU A 300 -2.23 -10.93 1.18
C GLU A 300 -3.04 -9.93 2.02
N VAL A 301 -2.58 -9.68 3.24
CA VAL A 301 -3.05 -8.56 4.07
C VAL A 301 -1.90 -7.60 4.31
N ASN A 302 -2.08 -6.35 3.96
CA ASN A 302 -1.19 -5.29 4.40
C ASN A 302 -1.66 -4.79 5.77
N ALA A 303 -0.87 -5.13 6.79
CA ALA A 303 -1.22 -4.88 8.19
C ALA A 303 -0.88 -3.45 8.64
N ARG A 304 -1.31 -2.47 7.86
CA ARG A 304 -1.03 -1.04 8.01
C ARG A 304 -2.00 -0.19 7.20
N LEU A 305 -1.90 1.11 7.36
CA LEU A 305 -2.49 2.05 6.41
C LEU A 305 -1.81 1.92 5.03
N GLN A 306 -2.56 2.01 3.95
CA GLN A 306 -2.04 1.97 2.58
C GLN A 306 -1.75 3.38 2.05
N VAL A 307 -0.88 3.49 1.02
CA VAL A 307 -0.60 4.74 0.30
C VAL A 307 -1.91 5.34 -0.23
N GLU A 308 -2.72 4.50 -0.85
CA GLU A 308 -3.99 4.79 -1.54
C GLU A 308 -5.22 4.91 -0.62
N HIS A 309 -5.02 5.00 0.71
CA HIS A 309 -6.13 5.23 1.64
C HIS A 309 -6.97 6.49 1.31
N PRO A 310 -6.40 7.55 0.71
CA PRO A 310 -7.16 8.76 0.40
C PRO A 310 -8.35 8.54 -0.52
N VAL A 311 -8.33 7.59 -1.47
CA VAL A 311 -9.51 7.36 -2.32
C VAL A 311 -10.68 6.82 -1.50
N THR A 312 -10.42 5.98 -0.49
CA THR A 312 -11.45 5.53 0.44
C THR A 312 -11.98 6.70 1.28
N GLU A 313 -11.10 7.56 1.78
CA GLU A 313 -11.49 8.75 2.56
C GLU A 313 -12.37 9.70 1.72
N MET A 314 -12.00 9.93 0.45
CA MET A 314 -12.75 10.84 -0.42
C MET A 314 -14.16 10.33 -0.74
N VAL A 315 -14.38 9.03 -0.87
CA VAL A 315 -15.72 8.47 -1.14
C VAL A 315 -16.55 8.23 0.12
N THR A 316 -15.92 8.05 1.29
CA THR A 316 -16.63 7.79 2.56
C THR A 316 -16.78 9.01 3.44
N GLY A 317 -15.93 10.02 3.29
CA GLY A 317 -15.83 11.17 4.19
C GLY A 317 -15.16 10.87 5.52
N LEU A 318 -14.56 9.69 5.69
CA LEU A 318 -13.84 9.31 6.91
C LEU A 318 -12.39 9.84 6.89
N ASP A 319 -11.81 10.08 8.07
CA ASP A 319 -10.37 10.24 8.27
C ASP A 319 -9.82 8.95 8.90
N LEU A 320 -9.14 8.13 8.10
CA LEU A 320 -8.64 6.83 8.56
C LEU A 320 -7.50 6.97 9.57
N VAL A 321 -6.72 8.04 9.51
CA VAL A 321 -5.68 8.32 10.51
C VAL A 321 -6.31 8.71 11.85
N GLU A 322 -7.39 9.49 11.85
CA GLU A 322 -8.14 9.77 13.08
C GLU A 322 -8.69 8.48 13.69
N LEU A 323 -9.28 7.59 12.88
CA LEU A 323 -9.77 6.30 13.37
C LEU A 323 -8.64 5.44 13.95
N GLN A 324 -7.44 5.46 13.33
CA GLN A 324 -6.27 4.76 13.89
C GLN A 324 -5.88 5.29 15.27
N LEU A 325 -5.84 6.61 15.44
CA LEU A 325 -5.53 7.25 16.73
C LEU A 325 -6.58 6.90 17.79
N ARG A 326 -7.86 6.94 17.45
CA ARG A 326 -8.97 6.62 18.37
C ARG A 326 -8.95 5.16 18.81
N VAL A 327 -8.80 4.24 17.86
CA VAL A 327 -8.73 2.81 18.16
C VAL A 327 -7.49 2.47 19.00
N ALA A 328 -6.34 3.06 18.70
CA ALA A 328 -5.13 2.86 19.49
C ALA A 328 -5.23 3.43 20.90
N ALA A 329 -6.04 4.48 21.10
CA ALA A 329 -6.38 5.00 22.43
C ALA A 329 -7.45 4.18 23.18
N GLY A 330 -7.93 3.07 22.58
CA GLY A 330 -8.91 2.16 23.17
C GLY A 330 -10.37 2.55 22.94
N GLU A 331 -10.64 3.53 22.09
CA GLU A 331 -12.02 3.92 21.75
C GLU A 331 -12.67 2.84 20.87
N LYS A 332 -13.98 2.66 21.10
CA LYS A 332 -14.80 1.81 20.23
C LYS A 332 -15.10 2.56 18.93
N LEU A 333 -15.01 1.85 17.80
CA LEU A 333 -15.41 2.43 16.51
C LEU A 333 -16.90 2.80 16.50
N PRO A 334 -17.29 3.88 15.83
CA PRO A 334 -18.69 4.10 15.51
C PRO A 334 -19.21 2.97 14.59
N ASP A 335 -20.51 2.87 14.41
CA ASP A 335 -21.05 1.93 13.42
C ASP A 335 -20.71 2.40 12.01
N LEU A 336 -19.77 1.70 11.38
CA LEU A 336 -19.30 1.95 10.02
C LEU A 336 -19.91 0.97 8.98
N ALA A 337 -20.82 0.10 9.39
CA ALA A 337 -21.40 -0.91 8.49
C ALA A 337 -22.17 -0.27 7.32
N ASN A 338 -22.79 0.88 7.57
CA ASN A 338 -23.63 1.58 6.60
C ASN A 338 -23.03 2.94 6.18
N VAL A 339 -21.69 3.09 6.24
CA VAL A 339 -21.04 4.30 5.75
C VAL A 339 -21.34 4.48 4.26
N ALA A 340 -21.98 5.61 3.93
CA ALA A 340 -22.33 5.93 2.56
C ALA A 340 -21.05 6.20 1.75
N ARG A 341 -20.89 5.49 0.65
CA ARG A 341 -19.87 5.76 -0.35
C ARG A 341 -20.48 6.59 -1.48
N LYS A 342 -19.93 7.76 -1.75
CA LYS A 342 -20.49 8.73 -2.69
C LYS A 342 -19.47 9.10 -3.75
N GLY A 343 -19.91 9.12 -5.00
CA GLY A 343 -19.08 9.50 -6.13
C GLY A 343 -17.97 8.51 -6.43
N HIS A 344 -16.89 9.02 -7.00
CA HIS A 344 -15.73 8.27 -7.42
C HIS A 344 -14.46 9.05 -7.11
N ALA A 345 -13.43 8.40 -6.58
CA ALA A 345 -12.15 9.02 -6.29
C ALA A 345 -11.03 8.28 -7.04
N ILE A 346 -10.07 9.04 -7.57
CA ILE A 346 -8.90 8.52 -8.28
C ILE A 346 -7.67 9.19 -7.69
N GLU A 347 -6.70 8.38 -7.26
CA GLU A 347 -5.39 8.82 -6.81
C GLU A 347 -4.35 8.55 -7.90
N ALA A 348 -3.47 9.53 -8.13
CA ALA A 348 -2.27 9.35 -8.92
C ALA A 348 -1.03 9.55 -8.05
N ARG A 349 -0.13 8.58 -8.05
CA ARG A 349 1.18 8.71 -7.40
C ARG A 349 2.13 9.44 -8.32
N ILE A 350 2.70 10.52 -7.82
CA ILE A 350 3.69 11.32 -8.56
C ILE A 350 5.09 10.92 -8.12
N TYR A 351 5.77 10.25 -9.04
CA TYR A 351 7.15 9.78 -8.86
C TYR A 351 8.13 10.67 -9.62
N ALA A 352 9.27 10.98 -8.99
CA ALA A 352 10.40 11.61 -9.67
C ALA A 352 11.15 10.57 -10.52
N GLU A 353 10.58 10.26 -11.67
CA GLU A 353 11.02 9.25 -12.62
C GLU A 353 10.93 9.77 -14.06
N ASP A 354 11.74 9.23 -14.95
CA ASP A 354 11.73 9.58 -16.37
C ASP A 354 10.99 8.52 -17.20
N PRO A 355 9.73 8.75 -17.60
CA PRO A 355 8.96 7.80 -18.41
C PRO A 355 9.62 7.48 -19.77
N SER A 356 10.33 8.45 -20.37
CA SER A 356 11.00 8.27 -21.65
C SER A 356 12.22 7.35 -21.58
N LYS A 357 12.76 7.14 -20.37
CA LYS A 357 13.93 6.28 -20.09
C LYS A 357 13.58 5.07 -19.24
N GLY A 358 12.37 4.51 -19.44
CA GLY A 358 11.93 3.31 -18.73
C GLY A 358 11.66 3.54 -17.23
N PHE A 359 11.29 4.76 -16.86
CA PHE A 359 10.97 5.16 -15.48
C PHE A 359 12.13 5.00 -14.50
N ILE A 360 13.33 5.37 -14.93
CA ILE A 360 14.47 5.44 -14.00
C ILE A 360 14.25 6.60 -13.02
N PRO A 361 14.54 6.40 -11.71
CA PRO A 361 14.49 7.49 -10.74
C PRO A 361 15.38 8.66 -11.14
N LYS A 362 14.90 9.88 -10.88
CA LYS A 362 15.58 11.14 -11.21
C LYS A 362 15.76 11.99 -9.94
N PRO A 363 16.74 11.69 -9.08
CA PRO A 363 17.12 12.57 -8.00
C PRO A 363 17.54 13.93 -8.53
N GLY A 364 17.23 15.00 -7.78
CA GLY A 364 17.58 16.36 -8.20
C GLY A 364 16.82 17.42 -7.39
N PRO A 365 17.05 18.70 -7.69
CA PRO A 365 16.36 19.81 -7.03
C PRO A 365 14.92 19.95 -7.53
N ILE A 366 14.09 20.58 -6.72
CA ILE A 366 12.78 21.13 -7.07
C ILE A 366 12.86 22.63 -6.79
N ASP A 367 13.14 23.42 -7.82
CA ASP A 367 13.30 24.87 -7.67
C ASP A 367 11.92 25.56 -7.69
N GLU A 368 11.01 25.03 -8.50
CA GLU A 368 9.64 25.50 -8.60
C GLU A 368 8.66 24.34 -8.36
N LEU A 369 7.65 24.58 -7.51
CA LEU A 369 6.56 23.65 -7.24
C LEU A 369 5.27 24.44 -7.13
N VAL A 370 4.38 24.26 -8.09
CA VAL A 370 3.02 24.81 -8.09
C VAL A 370 2.05 23.66 -8.35
N TRP A 371 1.22 23.34 -7.40
CA TRP A 371 0.09 22.43 -7.58
C TRP A 371 -1.10 23.16 -8.19
N CYS A 372 -1.94 22.47 -8.94
CA CYS A 372 -3.18 23.06 -9.43
C CYS A 372 -4.02 23.61 -8.26
N GLY A 373 -4.08 24.96 -8.19
CA GLY A 373 -4.75 25.67 -7.07
C GLY A 373 -3.83 26.48 -6.18
N GLY A 374 -2.51 26.43 -6.37
CA GLY A 374 -1.55 27.29 -5.66
C GLY A 374 -0.26 26.62 -5.21
N ALA A 375 0.55 27.38 -4.48
CA ALA A 375 1.90 26.98 -4.06
C ALA A 375 1.93 26.05 -2.82
N GLY A 376 0.81 25.53 -2.35
CA GLY A 376 0.72 24.68 -1.16
C GLY A 376 -0.06 23.39 -1.40
N GLU A 377 -0.19 22.58 -0.35
CA GLU A 377 -1.11 21.43 -0.40
C GLU A 377 -2.54 21.89 -0.68
N VAL A 378 -3.21 21.23 -1.60
CA VAL A 378 -4.62 21.45 -1.89
C VAL A 378 -5.45 20.47 -1.08
N GLN A 379 -6.41 20.98 -0.32
CA GLN A 379 -7.34 20.19 0.47
C GLN A 379 -8.75 20.72 0.21
N SER A 380 -9.40 20.24 -0.82
CA SER A 380 -10.78 20.58 -1.15
C SER A 380 -11.63 19.31 -1.22
N ARG A 381 -12.94 19.49 -1.42
CA ARG A 381 -13.85 18.34 -1.59
C ARG A 381 -13.55 17.52 -2.85
N THR A 382 -13.07 18.16 -3.91
CA THR A 382 -12.87 17.52 -5.23
C THR A 382 -11.42 17.25 -5.55
N LEU A 383 -10.48 17.92 -4.88
CA LEU A 383 -9.05 17.76 -5.13
C LEU A 383 -8.27 17.79 -3.82
N ARG A 384 -7.39 16.82 -3.65
CA ARG A 384 -6.48 16.72 -2.53
C ARG A 384 -5.07 16.42 -3.03
N VAL A 385 -4.09 17.18 -2.57
CA VAL A 385 -2.67 16.93 -2.86
C VAL A 385 -1.96 16.66 -1.55
N GLU A 386 -1.38 15.47 -1.44
CA GLU A 386 -0.51 15.06 -0.35
C GLU A 386 0.93 15.13 -0.83
N SER A 387 1.67 16.17 -0.44
CA SER A 387 3.03 16.42 -0.93
C SER A 387 4.07 16.19 0.16
N GLY A 388 5.09 15.42 -0.16
CA GLY A 388 6.28 15.24 0.69
C GLY A 388 7.38 16.28 0.45
N VAL A 389 7.19 17.18 -0.52
CA VAL A 389 8.17 18.15 -0.98
C VAL A 389 7.58 19.56 -1.10
N LYS A 390 8.45 20.57 -1.16
CA LYS A 390 8.14 21.99 -1.42
C LYS A 390 9.14 22.56 -2.41
N ALA A 391 8.92 23.77 -2.91
CA ALA A 391 9.96 24.51 -3.63
C ALA A 391 11.21 24.65 -2.76
N GLY A 392 12.38 24.44 -3.34
CA GLY A 392 13.66 24.35 -2.66
C GLY A 392 14.00 22.94 -2.11
N SER A 393 13.10 21.97 -2.20
CA SER A 393 13.38 20.58 -1.80
C SER A 393 14.36 19.90 -2.76
N LYS A 394 15.07 18.90 -2.26
CA LYS A 394 15.95 18.02 -3.05
C LYS A 394 15.47 16.59 -2.97
N ILE A 395 15.16 15.98 -4.12
CA ILE A 395 14.85 14.55 -4.24
C ILE A 395 16.17 13.80 -4.11
N THR A 396 16.26 12.92 -3.11
CA THR A 396 17.47 12.15 -2.81
C THR A 396 17.38 10.73 -3.38
N PRO A 397 18.51 10.05 -3.63
CA PRO A 397 18.52 8.66 -4.07
C PRO A 397 18.34 7.64 -2.93
N TYR A 398 18.16 8.09 -1.68
CA TYR A 398 18.14 7.22 -0.50
C TYR A 398 16.79 6.58 -0.23
N TYR A 399 15.70 7.15 -0.78
CA TYR A 399 14.33 6.75 -0.48
C TYR A 399 13.53 6.57 -1.76
N ASP A 400 12.29 6.07 -1.60
CA ASP A 400 11.34 5.95 -2.70
C ASP A 400 11.17 7.30 -3.42
N PRO A 401 11.18 7.32 -4.78
CA PRO A 401 11.06 8.53 -5.56
C PRO A 401 9.65 9.15 -5.60
N MET A 402 8.67 8.61 -4.89
CA MET A 402 7.34 9.22 -4.77
C MET A 402 7.43 10.54 -4.00
N ILE A 403 7.04 11.63 -4.64
CA ILE A 403 7.10 12.98 -4.08
C ILE A 403 5.74 13.50 -3.62
N ALA A 404 4.66 12.99 -4.22
CA ALA A 404 3.30 13.40 -3.87
C ALA A 404 2.27 12.38 -4.36
N LYS A 405 1.03 12.56 -3.87
CA LYS A 405 -0.19 11.95 -4.39
C LYS A 405 -1.18 13.05 -4.74
N VAL A 406 -1.79 12.94 -5.90
CA VAL A 406 -2.88 13.81 -6.34
C VAL A 406 -4.15 12.97 -6.39
N VAL A 407 -5.14 13.35 -5.60
CA VAL A 407 -6.39 12.60 -5.43
C VAL A 407 -7.54 13.48 -5.88
N ALA A 408 -8.25 13.06 -6.91
CA ALA A 408 -9.43 13.77 -7.41
C ALA A 408 -10.71 12.99 -7.10
N TRP A 409 -11.77 13.72 -6.80
CA TRP A 409 -13.11 13.17 -6.58
C TRP A 409 -14.12 13.83 -7.52
N GLY A 410 -15.10 13.05 -7.96
CA GLY A 410 -16.23 13.52 -8.74
C GLY A 410 -17.50 12.75 -8.39
N GLU A 411 -18.66 13.30 -8.74
CA GLU A 411 -19.94 12.60 -8.59
C GLU A 411 -20.02 11.35 -9.49
N THR A 412 -19.27 11.37 -10.58
CA THR A 412 -19.08 10.25 -11.51
C THR A 412 -17.59 9.97 -11.71
N ARG A 413 -17.27 8.79 -12.24
CA ARG A 413 -15.90 8.43 -12.60
C ARG A 413 -15.30 9.38 -13.64
N ASP A 414 -16.05 9.76 -14.66
CA ASP A 414 -15.60 10.69 -15.69
C ASP A 414 -15.29 12.08 -15.12
N ALA A 415 -16.08 12.55 -14.15
CA ALA A 415 -15.81 13.79 -13.46
C ALA A 415 -14.52 13.72 -12.62
N ALA A 416 -14.26 12.59 -11.97
CA ALA A 416 -13.01 12.38 -11.23
C ALA A 416 -11.79 12.31 -12.17
N ILE A 417 -11.92 11.64 -13.34
CA ILE A 417 -10.88 11.61 -14.39
C ILE A 417 -10.57 13.02 -14.88
N ALA A 418 -11.61 13.79 -15.21
CA ALA A 418 -11.45 15.15 -15.71
C ALA A 418 -10.79 16.08 -14.68
N GLU A 419 -11.18 15.97 -13.42
CA GLU A 419 -10.58 16.76 -12.33
C GLU A 419 -9.11 16.40 -12.10
N LEU A 420 -8.76 15.09 -12.14
CA LEU A 420 -7.37 14.65 -11.99
C LEU A 420 -6.50 15.12 -13.16
N ASP A 421 -6.99 14.99 -14.40
CA ASP A 421 -6.24 15.45 -15.58
C ASP A 421 -6.02 16.96 -15.53
N ARG A 422 -7.07 17.75 -15.20
CA ARG A 422 -6.98 19.20 -15.01
C ARG A 422 -5.96 19.57 -13.91
N ALA A 423 -5.97 18.83 -12.79
CA ALA A 423 -5.04 19.07 -11.70
C ALA A 423 -3.59 18.83 -12.12
N LEU A 424 -3.34 17.75 -12.86
CA LEU A 424 -2.00 17.41 -13.35
C LEU A 424 -1.53 18.39 -14.45
N GLU A 425 -2.44 18.84 -15.33
CA GLU A 425 -2.13 19.85 -16.35
C GLU A 425 -1.70 21.17 -15.73
N GLY A 426 -2.39 21.61 -14.67
CA GLY A 426 -2.08 22.85 -13.95
C GLY A 426 -0.94 22.74 -12.95
N THR A 427 -0.19 21.62 -12.93
CA THR A 427 0.90 21.39 -11.98
C THR A 427 2.26 21.64 -12.64
N THR A 428 3.12 22.41 -11.97
CA THR A 428 4.53 22.65 -12.36
C THR A 428 5.45 22.07 -11.29
N ILE A 429 6.40 21.25 -11.71
CA ILE A 429 7.47 20.68 -10.86
C ILE A 429 8.78 20.79 -11.64
N ALA A 430 9.54 21.84 -11.39
CA ALA A 430 10.73 22.12 -12.20
C ALA A 430 12.00 22.29 -11.34
N PRO A 431 13.18 21.87 -11.84
CA PRO A 431 13.44 21.18 -13.11
C PRO A 431 13.23 19.65 -13.02
N ALA A 432 12.60 19.12 -11.95
CA ALA A 432 12.44 17.69 -11.73
C ALA A 432 11.58 17.03 -12.84
N THR A 433 12.03 15.89 -13.33
CA THR A 433 11.25 15.05 -14.23
C THR A 433 10.37 14.12 -13.43
N THR A 434 9.07 14.03 -13.79
CA THR A 434 8.10 13.18 -13.11
C THR A 434 7.30 12.31 -14.09
N ASN A 435 6.58 11.33 -13.54
CA ASN A 435 5.66 10.49 -14.30
C ASN A 435 4.31 11.17 -14.62
N ALA A 436 4.08 12.44 -14.26
CA ALA A 436 2.79 13.13 -14.42
C ALA A 436 2.27 13.09 -15.87
N SER A 437 3.14 13.28 -16.87
CA SER A 437 2.76 13.17 -18.30
C SER A 437 2.29 11.75 -18.65
N PHE A 438 2.89 10.72 -18.10
CA PHE A 438 2.47 9.34 -18.31
C PHE A 438 1.11 9.06 -17.63
N VAL A 439 0.89 9.57 -16.42
CA VAL A 439 -0.41 9.48 -15.76
C VAL A 439 -1.50 10.10 -16.63
N ARG A 440 -1.29 11.30 -17.18
CA ARG A 440 -2.23 11.93 -18.12
C ARG A 440 -2.47 11.07 -19.37
N LYS A 441 -1.43 10.41 -19.91
CA LYS A 441 -1.57 9.45 -21.02
C LYS A 441 -2.47 8.27 -20.62
N VAL A 442 -2.36 7.76 -19.40
CA VAL A 442 -3.25 6.72 -18.86
C VAL A 442 -4.69 7.22 -18.80
N LEU A 443 -4.94 8.39 -18.20
CA LEU A 443 -6.29 8.98 -18.06
C LEU A 443 -6.97 9.23 -19.41
N ALA A 444 -6.20 9.54 -20.44
CA ALA A 444 -6.71 9.79 -21.80
C ALA A 444 -6.99 8.49 -22.59
N SER A 445 -6.46 7.33 -22.19
CA SER A 445 -6.59 6.08 -22.93
C SER A 445 -8.02 5.52 -22.90
N GLU A 446 -8.42 4.87 -23.99
CA GLU A 446 -9.75 4.24 -24.11
C GLU A 446 -9.93 3.13 -23.09
N GLU A 447 -8.90 2.31 -22.88
CA GLU A 447 -8.95 1.19 -21.92
C GLU A 447 -9.19 1.67 -20.49
N PHE A 448 -8.51 2.75 -20.07
CA PHE A 448 -8.72 3.31 -18.74
C PHE A 448 -10.12 3.92 -18.62
N ARG A 449 -10.55 4.71 -19.59
CA ARG A 449 -11.89 5.33 -19.59
C ARG A 449 -13.01 4.29 -19.56
N ALA A 450 -12.85 3.20 -20.30
CA ALA A 450 -13.80 2.08 -20.32
C ALA A 450 -13.73 1.20 -19.06
N GLY A 451 -12.75 1.39 -18.17
CA GLY A 451 -12.52 0.47 -17.04
C GLY A 451 -12.03 -0.93 -17.47
N ALA A 452 -11.54 -1.07 -18.70
CA ALA A 452 -11.15 -2.34 -19.32
C ALA A 452 -9.63 -2.49 -19.34
N TYR A 453 -9.03 -2.65 -18.17
CA TYR A 453 -7.58 -2.78 -18.00
C TYR A 453 -7.24 -3.85 -16.94
N ASP A 454 -6.02 -4.34 -17.00
CA ASP A 454 -5.44 -5.31 -16.06
C ASP A 454 -4.10 -4.80 -15.49
N THR A 455 -3.40 -5.62 -14.71
CA THR A 455 -2.12 -5.22 -14.09
C THR A 455 -0.98 -5.02 -15.09
N LYS A 456 -1.13 -5.43 -16.35
CA LYS A 456 -0.12 -5.24 -17.41
C LYS A 456 -0.36 -3.98 -18.26
N PHE A 457 -1.54 -3.38 -18.11
CA PHE A 457 -2.00 -2.27 -18.93
C PHE A 457 -0.99 -1.11 -19.01
N ALA A 458 -0.50 -0.63 -17.85
CA ALA A 458 0.42 0.51 -17.83
C ALA A 458 1.76 0.20 -18.52
N GLU A 459 2.27 -1.04 -18.40
CA GLU A 459 3.48 -1.46 -19.11
C GLU A 459 3.30 -1.55 -20.61
N ILE A 460 2.13 -2.01 -21.06
CA ILE A 460 1.76 -2.05 -22.48
C ILE A 460 1.64 -0.62 -23.03
N LEU A 461 0.91 0.24 -22.31
CA LEU A 461 0.71 1.64 -22.70
C LEU A 461 2.02 2.43 -22.75
N ALA A 462 2.96 2.15 -21.84
CA ALA A 462 4.28 2.79 -21.83
C ALA A 462 5.13 2.45 -23.07
N LYS A 463 4.86 1.32 -23.73
CA LYS A 463 5.57 0.89 -24.95
C LYS A 463 4.91 1.41 -26.24
N ARG A 464 3.68 1.94 -26.15
CA ARG A 464 3.02 2.57 -27.30
C ARG A 464 3.60 3.97 -27.48
N ALA A 465 4.23 4.23 -28.64
CA ALA A 465 4.88 5.51 -28.98
C ALA A 465 3.90 6.70 -28.93
#